data_bd90daf3a7e665a7cc1066752295b84e
#
_entry.id   bd90daf3a7e665a7cc1066752295b84e
#
_cell.length_a   1.000
_cell.length_b   1.000
_cell.length_c   1.000
_cell.angle_alpha   90.00
_cell.angle_beta   90.00
_cell.angle_gamma   90.00
#
_symmetry.space_group_name_H-M   'P 1'
#
loop_
_entity.id
_entity.type
_entity.pdbx_description
1 polymer ?
#
loop_
_entity_poly.entity_id
_entity_poly.type
_entity_poly.pdbx_seq_one_letter_code
_entity_poly.pdbx_strand_id
1 'polypeptide(L)'
;MAAERIFDDWPDRYDRWFETPIGRLVRAFEGELVLEMLAPRPGERILDVGCGTGIFTADILARGASVVGLDISLPMLRRAQRRAGTAPFAAVAGDMARLPMADSSFDRVASITAIEFFRDGAAAVAELFRVARPGAVIVVASLNRLSPWAERRKAQGQSGEKPIFRDAVFRSPAELLACAPVPGEARTAIHFLKDEDPERAGALEAQGRAERRETGAFVAVRWVKP
;
A
#
# COMPACT_ATOMS: atom_id res chain seq x y z
N MET A 1 23.81 3.89 -6.15
CA MET A 1 23.47 5.14 -5.46
C MET A 1 22.51 4.77 -4.34
N ALA A 2 22.75 5.22 -3.10
CA ALA A 2 21.83 4.94 -2.00
C ALA A 2 20.46 5.52 -2.38
N ALA A 3 19.40 4.70 -2.26
CA ALA A 3 18.04 5.18 -2.44
C ALA A 3 17.87 6.37 -1.48
N GLU A 4 17.46 7.51 -2.04
CA GLU A 4 17.28 8.72 -1.27
C GLU A 4 16.21 8.43 -0.22
N ARG A 5 16.56 8.56 1.07
CA ARG A 5 15.67 8.25 2.20
C ARG A 5 14.63 9.37 2.35
N ILE A 6 13.83 9.57 1.30
CA ILE A 6 12.87 10.66 1.19
C ILE A 6 11.80 10.65 2.29
N PHE A 7 11.64 9.51 2.98
CA PHE A 7 10.65 9.31 4.03
C PHE A 7 11.19 9.47 5.45
N ASP A 8 12.51 9.70 5.65
CA ASP A 8 13.09 9.75 7.00
C ASP A 8 12.51 10.89 7.85
N ASP A 9 12.13 12.01 7.24
CA ASP A 9 11.53 13.19 7.91
C ASP A 9 9.98 13.17 7.87
N TRP A 10 9.37 12.06 7.42
CA TRP A 10 7.94 12.01 7.12
C TRP A 10 7.03 11.33 8.13
N PRO A 11 7.47 10.54 9.14
CA PRO A 11 6.56 9.73 9.94
C PRO A 11 5.39 10.52 10.56
N ASP A 12 5.67 11.69 11.16
CA ASP A 12 4.64 12.53 11.79
C ASP A 12 3.71 13.19 10.78
N ARG A 13 4.24 13.62 9.63
CA ARG A 13 3.47 14.25 8.56
C ARG A 13 2.55 13.24 7.89
N TYR A 14 3.01 12.00 7.72
CA TYR A 14 2.25 10.90 7.16
C TYR A 14 1.07 10.53 8.06
N ASP A 15 1.32 10.33 9.36
CA ASP A 15 0.28 9.99 10.32
C ASP A 15 -0.76 11.11 10.45
N ARG A 16 -0.31 12.38 10.56
CA ARG A 16 -1.22 13.56 10.66
C ARG A 16 -2.15 13.71 9.47
N TRP A 17 -1.74 13.28 8.29
CA TRP A 17 -2.63 13.29 7.12
C TRP A 17 -3.90 12.47 7.40
N PHE A 18 -3.74 11.28 7.97
CA PHE A 18 -4.85 10.39 8.30
C PHE A 18 -5.68 10.85 9.52
N GLU A 19 -5.26 11.87 10.26
CA GLU A 19 -6.03 12.48 11.34
C GLU A 19 -7.02 13.53 10.84
N THR A 20 -6.87 14.02 9.61
CA THR A 20 -7.82 14.97 9.00
C THR A 20 -9.18 14.28 8.73
N PRO A 21 -10.31 15.01 8.68
CA PRO A 21 -11.63 14.40 8.42
C PRO A 21 -11.64 13.53 7.16
N ILE A 22 -11.15 14.07 6.03
CA ILE A 22 -11.08 13.31 4.78
C ILE A 22 -10.01 12.21 4.83
N GLY A 23 -8.90 12.44 5.51
CA GLY A 23 -7.82 11.46 5.68
C GLY A 23 -8.27 10.23 6.46
N ARG A 24 -9.13 10.40 7.47
CA ARG A 24 -9.73 9.26 8.20
C ARG A 24 -10.61 8.40 7.30
N LEU A 25 -11.42 9.01 6.44
CA LEU A 25 -12.23 8.26 5.47
C LEU A 25 -11.36 7.53 4.46
N VAL A 26 -10.34 8.20 3.92
CA VAL A 26 -9.35 7.57 3.03
C VAL A 26 -8.72 6.36 3.71
N ARG A 27 -8.21 6.53 4.92
CA ARG A 27 -7.60 5.44 5.70
C ARG A 27 -8.56 4.26 5.93
N ALA A 28 -9.82 4.56 6.24
CA ALA A 28 -10.83 3.53 6.47
C ALA A 28 -11.11 2.73 5.19
N PHE A 29 -11.38 3.39 4.07
CA PHE A 29 -11.71 2.71 2.81
C PHE A 29 -10.51 2.00 2.17
N GLU A 30 -9.30 2.55 2.27
CA GLU A 30 -8.08 1.87 1.84
C GLU A 30 -7.83 0.62 2.68
N GLY A 31 -7.92 0.73 4.00
CA GLY A 31 -7.73 -0.39 4.92
C GLY A 31 -8.78 -1.49 4.74
N GLU A 32 -10.05 -1.12 4.55
CA GLU A 32 -11.12 -2.06 4.26
C GLU A 32 -10.83 -2.85 2.97
N LEU A 33 -10.51 -2.17 1.87
CA LEU A 33 -10.21 -2.82 0.59
C LEU A 33 -9.00 -3.74 0.70
N VAL A 34 -7.92 -3.30 1.36
CA VAL A 34 -6.73 -4.12 1.57
C VAL A 34 -7.06 -5.37 2.38
N LEU A 35 -7.83 -5.24 3.48
CA LEU A 35 -8.22 -6.38 4.31
C LEU A 35 -9.14 -7.36 3.58
N GLU A 36 -10.07 -6.88 2.75
CA GLU A 36 -10.91 -7.73 1.91
C GLU A 36 -10.08 -8.54 0.93
N MET A 37 -9.13 -7.91 0.22
CA MET A 37 -8.33 -8.56 -0.80
C MET A 37 -7.23 -9.45 -0.21
N LEU A 38 -6.59 -9.03 0.87
CA LEU A 38 -5.55 -9.81 1.55
C LEU A 38 -6.17 -10.98 2.34
N ALA A 39 -7.34 -10.77 2.96
CA ALA A 39 -8.07 -11.73 3.79
C ALA A 39 -7.17 -12.43 4.83
N PRO A 40 -6.47 -11.70 5.71
CA PRO A 40 -5.54 -12.27 6.68
C PRO A 40 -6.26 -13.17 7.68
N ARG A 41 -5.61 -14.27 8.10
CA ARG A 41 -6.17 -15.24 9.04
C ARG A 41 -5.32 -15.33 10.31
N PRO A 42 -5.93 -15.66 11.44
CA PRO A 42 -5.18 -15.89 12.69
C PRO A 42 -4.09 -16.95 12.49
N GLY A 43 -2.91 -16.66 13.04
CA GLY A 43 -1.74 -17.55 12.98
C GLY A 43 -0.94 -17.50 11.68
N GLU A 44 -1.43 -16.83 10.63
CA GLU A 44 -0.64 -16.66 9.39
C GLU A 44 0.57 -15.73 9.62
N ARG A 45 1.64 -16.00 8.87
CA ARG A 45 2.83 -15.15 8.80
C ARG A 45 2.77 -14.29 7.56
N ILE A 46 2.64 -12.99 7.73
CA ILE A 46 2.41 -12.02 6.66
C ILE A 46 3.62 -11.09 6.53
N LEU A 47 4.06 -10.81 5.30
CA LEU A 47 5.05 -9.79 5.00
C LEU A 47 4.32 -8.52 4.53
N ASP A 48 4.63 -7.37 5.15
CA ASP A 48 4.19 -6.04 4.73
C ASP A 48 5.39 -5.26 4.22
N VAL A 49 5.48 -5.08 2.90
CA VAL A 49 6.63 -4.48 2.20
C VAL A 49 6.39 -3.02 1.93
N GLY A 50 7.26 -2.16 2.47
CA GLY A 50 7.05 -0.72 2.54
C GLY A 50 6.02 -0.37 3.62
N CYS A 51 6.13 -1.01 4.80
CA CYS A 51 5.13 -0.90 5.87
C CYS A 51 5.00 0.51 6.49
N GLY A 52 5.94 1.40 6.20
CA GLY A 52 5.95 2.79 6.68
C GLY A 52 5.82 2.88 8.20
N THR A 53 4.87 3.69 8.67
CA THR A 53 4.57 3.86 10.11
C THR A 53 3.78 2.71 10.71
N GLY A 54 3.47 1.67 9.93
CA GLY A 54 2.68 0.51 10.35
C GLY A 54 1.18 0.78 10.47
N ILE A 55 0.67 1.84 9.85
CA ILE A 55 -0.74 2.23 9.99
C ILE A 55 -1.69 1.17 9.41
N PHE A 56 -1.35 0.51 8.30
CA PHE A 56 -2.10 -0.60 7.73
C PHE A 56 -1.69 -1.94 8.35
N THR A 57 -0.42 -2.08 8.75
CA THR A 57 0.09 -3.25 9.47
C THR A 57 -0.73 -3.53 10.74
N ALA A 58 -1.15 -2.48 11.45
CA ALA A 58 -1.96 -2.61 12.66
C ALA A 58 -3.30 -3.34 12.41
N ASP A 59 -3.94 -3.11 11.27
CA ASP A 59 -5.18 -3.81 10.90
C ASP A 59 -4.95 -5.30 10.62
N ILE A 60 -3.81 -5.63 10.01
CA ILE A 60 -3.43 -7.02 9.74
C ILE A 60 -3.15 -7.75 11.05
N LEU A 61 -2.42 -7.11 11.96
CA LEU A 61 -2.15 -7.64 13.30
C LEU A 61 -3.45 -7.87 14.10
N ALA A 62 -4.43 -6.94 13.98
CA ALA A 62 -5.73 -7.06 14.62
C ALA A 62 -6.55 -8.27 14.15
N ARG A 63 -6.19 -8.89 13.01
CA ARG A 63 -6.78 -10.14 12.51
C ARG A 63 -6.12 -11.41 13.09
N GLY A 64 -5.18 -11.25 14.03
CA GLY A 64 -4.50 -12.36 14.69
C GLY A 64 -3.34 -12.98 13.90
N ALA A 65 -2.88 -12.30 12.85
CA ALA A 65 -1.68 -12.68 12.11
C ALA A 65 -0.41 -12.19 12.80
N SER A 66 0.74 -12.82 12.49
CA SER A 66 2.06 -12.26 12.77
C SER A 66 2.58 -11.53 11.54
N VAL A 67 3.20 -10.35 11.74
CA VAL A 67 3.65 -9.54 10.61
C VAL A 67 5.15 -9.26 10.69
N VAL A 68 5.83 -9.44 9.57
CA VAL A 68 7.15 -8.88 9.33
C VAL A 68 6.94 -7.62 8.48
N GLY A 69 7.28 -6.45 9.01
CA GLY A 69 7.22 -5.18 8.29
C GLY A 69 8.61 -4.82 7.76
N LEU A 70 8.72 -4.61 6.45
CA LEU A 70 9.94 -4.16 5.82
C LEU A 70 9.77 -2.72 5.32
N ASP A 71 10.76 -1.87 5.60
CA ASP A 71 10.85 -0.52 5.05
C ASP A 71 12.32 -0.10 4.92
N ILE A 72 12.61 0.83 4.02
CA ILE A 72 13.96 1.38 3.86
C ILE A 72 14.26 2.46 4.91
N SER A 73 13.22 3.11 5.44
CA SER A 73 13.32 4.20 6.42
C SER A 73 13.30 3.67 7.86
N LEU A 74 14.41 3.83 8.56
CA LEU A 74 14.48 3.47 9.99
C LEU A 74 13.55 4.29 10.88
N PRO A 75 13.33 5.61 10.68
CA PRO A 75 12.32 6.37 11.41
C PRO A 75 10.89 5.81 11.23
N MET A 76 10.52 5.38 10.01
CA MET A 76 9.25 4.71 9.74
C MET A 76 9.13 3.42 10.54
N LEU A 77 10.12 2.53 10.46
CA LEU A 77 10.14 1.25 11.20
C LEU A 77 10.05 1.43 12.72
N ARG A 78 10.73 2.43 13.28
CA ARG A 78 10.61 2.75 14.71
C ARG A 78 9.19 3.16 15.10
N ARG A 79 8.50 3.87 14.22
CA ARG A 79 7.10 4.25 14.41
C ARG A 79 6.21 3.02 14.32
N ALA A 80 6.40 2.16 13.32
CA ALA A 80 5.66 0.90 13.16
C ALA A 80 5.80 0.00 14.39
N GLN A 81 7.01 -0.14 14.92
CA GLN A 81 7.27 -0.94 16.12
C GLN A 81 6.55 -0.39 17.36
N ARG A 82 6.56 0.94 17.57
CA ARG A 82 5.79 1.56 18.66
C ARG A 82 4.29 1.35 18.48
N ARG A 83 3.77 1.46 17.25
CA ARG A 83 2.34 1.24 16.94
C ARG A 83 1.93 -0.20 17.18
N ALA A 84 2.75 -1.16 16.82
CA ALA A 84 2.49 -2.58 17.03
C ALA A 84 2.47 -2.96 18.53
N GLY A 85 3.21 -2.24 19.39
CA GLY A 85 3.25 -2.51 20.83
C GLY A 85 3.71 -3.93 21.14
N THR A 86 2.85 -4.73 21.78
CA THR A 86 3.11 -6.14 22.13
C THR A 86 2.61 -7.15 21.08
N ALA A 87 2.00 -6.68 19.99
CA ALA A 87 1.54 -7.56 18.93
C ALA A 87 2.74 -8.27 18.24
N PRO A 88 2.53 -9.44 17.60
CA PRO A 88 3.59 -10.21 16.96
C PRO A 88 4.09 -9.53 15.66
N PHE A 89 4.90 -8.50 15.82
CA PHE A 89 5.49 -7.68 14.76
C PHE A 89 7.01 -7.68 14.83
N ALA A 90 7.66 -7.90 13.67
CA ALA A 90 9.10 -7.77 13.50
C ALA A 90 9.42 -6.72 12.42
N ALA A 91 10.25 -5.72 12.77
CA ALA A 91 10.70 -4.68 11.83
C ALA A 91 12.02 -5.09 11.16
N VAL A 92 12.09 -4.98 9.84
CA VAL A 92 13.27 -5.27 9.03
C VAL A 92 13.57 -4.09 8.12
N ALA A 93 14.80 -3.57 8.21
CA ALA A 93 15.27 -2.56 7.26
C ALA A 93 15.71 -3.26 5.96
N GLY A 94 15.16 -2.81 4.83
CA GLY A 94 15.48 -3.44 3.56
C GLY A 94 14.89 -2.70 2.36
N ASP A 95 15.36 -3.12 1.18
CA ASP A 95 14.88 -2.62 -0.12
C ASP A 95 13.89 -3.64 -0.73
N MET A 96 12.73 -3.14 -1.17
CA MET A 96 11.72 -3.94 -1.87
C MET A 96 12.26 -4.60 -3.14
N ALA A 97 13.21 -3.97 -3.82
CA ALA A 97 13.81 -4.52 -5.03
C ALA A 97 14.67 -5.78 -4.77
N ARG A 98 15.06 -6.01 -3.51
CA ARG A 98 15.84 -7.16 -3.09
C ARG A 98 15.53 -7.50 -1.63
N LEU A 99 14.47 -8.27 -1.44
CA LEU A 99 14.00 -8.62 -0.11
C LEU A 99 15.00 -9.54 0.62
N PRO A 100 15.44 -9.20 1.85
CA PRO A 100 16.36 -10.03 2.63
C PRO A 100 15.60 -11.20 3.31
N MET A 101 14.73 -11.86 2.56
CA MET A 101 13.87 -12.95 3.02
C MET A 101 14.11 -14.18 2.15
N ALA A 102 14.02 -15.35 2.77
CA ALA A 102 14.09 -16.62 2.03
C ALA A 102 12.85 -16.81 1.14
N ASP A 103 13.02 -17.63 0.10
CA ASP A 103 11.92 -18.03 -0.79
C ASP A 103 10.82 -18.74 0.00
N SER A 104 9.59 -18.60 -0.41
CA SER A 104 8.43 -19.32 0.11
C SER A 104 8.30 -19.27 1.64
N SER A 105 8.47 -18.08 2.24
CA SER A 105 8.54 -17.89 3.70
C SER A 105 7.26 -17.34 4.31
N PHE A 106 6.33 -16.79 3.49
CA PHE A 106 5.15 -16.08 3.96
C PHE A 106 3.86 -16.67 3.41
N ASP A 107 2.83 -16.73 4.26
CA ASP A 107 1.49 -17.21 3.90
C ASP A 107 0.72 -16.16 3.08
N ARG A 108 1.03 -14.88 3.30
CA ARG A 108 0.54 -13.74 2.51
C ARG A 108 1.60 -12.66 2.42
N VAL A 109 1.51 -11.85 1.37
CA VAL A 109 2.39 -10.70 1.17
C VAL A 109 1.54 -9.48 0.81
N ALA A 110 1.79 -8.35 1.44
CA ALA A 110 1.18 -7.06 1.14
C ALA A 110 2.25 -6.03 0.80
N SER A 111 1.91 -5.09 -0.07
CA SER A 111 2.65 -3.84 -0.27
C SER A 111 1.64 -2.73 -0.56
N ILE A 112 1.60 -1.71 0.31
CA ILE A 112 0.56 -0.69 0.30
C ILE A 112 1.22 0.68 0.15
N THR A 113 0.90 1.38 -0.95
CA THR A 113 1.45 2.71 -1.31
C THR A 113 2.98 2.80 -1.23
N ALA A 114 3.66 1.76 -1.72
CA ALA A 114 5.12 1.68 -1.79
C ALA A 114 5.63 1.42 -3.21
N ILE A 115 4.90 0.65 -4.04
CA ILE A 115 5.34 0.26 -5.38
C ILE A 115 5.47 1.45 -6.35
N GLU A 116 4.79 2.56 -6.08
CA GLU A 116 4.90 3.78 -6.88
C GLU A 116 6.29 4.41 -6.86
N PHE A 117 7.12 4.08 -5.88
CA PHE A 117 8.51 4.53 -5.79
C PHE A 117 9.51 3.64 -6.54
N PHE A 118 9.01 2.58 -7.21
CA PHE A 118 9.79 1.68 -8.05
C PHE A 118 9.42 1.84 -9.53
N ARG A 119 10.42 2.17 -10.36
CA ARG A 119 10.22 2.29 -11.82
C ARG A 119 9.88 0.94 -12.44
N ASP A 120 10.63 -0.10 -12.07
CA ASP A 120 10.39 -1.47 -12.48
C ASP A 120 9.44 -2.17 -11.49
N GLY A 121 8.14 -2.00 -11.71
CA GLY A 121 7.11 -2.63 -10.89
C GLY A 121 7.09 -4.15 -11.02
N ALA A 122 7.44 -4.69 -12.19
CA ALA A 122 7.47 -6.14 -12.41
C ALA A 122 8.60 -6.80 -11.60
N ALA A 123 9.79 -6.19 -11.56
CA ALA A 123 10.89 -6.70 -10.74
C ALA A 123 10.54 -6.65 -9.24
N ALA A 124 9.90 -5.57 -8.77
CA ALA A 124 9.45 -5.47 -7.39
C ALA A 124 8.40 -6.55 -7.06
N VAL A 125 7.40 -6.76 -7.93
CA VAL A 125 6.37 -7.80 -7.75
C VAL A 125 6.98 -9.20 -7.80
N ALA A 126 7.98 -9.46 -8.65
CA ALA A 126 8.67 -10.75 -8.71
C ALA A 126 9.30 -11.13 -7.34
N GLU A 127 9.87 -10.17 -6.61
CA GLU A 127 10.39 -10.40 -5.26
C GLU A 127 9.26 -10.76 -4.26
N LEU A 128 8.08 -10.11 -4.36
CA LEU A 128 6.93 -10.47 -3.54
C LEU A 128 6.49 -11.92 -3.81
N PHE A 129 6.45 -12.31 -5.09
CA PHE A 129 6.16 -13.70 -5.49
C PHE A 129 7.22 -14.68 -5.00
N ARG A 130 8.51 -14.32 -5.06
CA ARG A 130 9.59 -15.18 -4.59
C ARG A 130 9.42 -15.57 -3.12
N VAL A 131 9.15 -14.60 -2.26
CA VAL A 131 9.05 -14.81 -0.81
C VAL A 131 7.72 -15.39 -0.35
N ALA A 132 6.68 -15.29 -1.16
CA ALA A 132 5.38 -15.90 -0.92
C ALA A 132 5.44 -17.43 -1.10
N ARG A 133 4.71 -18.19 -0.30
CA ARG A 133 4.53 -19.64 -0.47
C ARG A 133 3.66 -19.96 -1.69
N PRO A 134 3.75 -21.15 -2.29
CA PRO A 134 2.72 -21.62 -3.22
C PRO A 134 1.33 -21.54 -2.58
N GLY A 135 0.34 -21.06 -3.32
CA GLY A 135 -1.02 -20.79 -2.83
C GLY A 135 -1.19 -19.49 -2.02
N ALA A 136 -0.11 -18.77 -1.73
CA ALA A 136 -0.18 -17.53 -0.98
C ALA A 136 -0.90 -16.41 -1.76
N VAL A 137 -1.65 -15.58 -1.05
CA VAL A 137 -2.23 -14.34 -1.57
C VAL A 137 -1.20 -13.22 -1.51
N ILE A 138 -1.06 -12.51 -2.63
CA ILE A 138 -0.21 -11.32 -2.76
C ILE A 138 -1.13 -10.14 -3.10
N VAL A 139 -1.05 -9.08 -2.31
CA VAL A 139 -1.81 -7.83 -2.54
C VAL A 139 -0.84 -6.68 -2.70
N VAL A 140 -0.96 -5.97 -3.80
CA VAL A 140 -0.25 -4.71 -4.03
C VAL A 140 -1.26 -3.61 -4.22
N ALA A 141 -1.15 -2.56 -3.43
CA ALA A 141 -2.00 -1.39 -3.54
C ALA A 141 -1.18 -0.13 -3.76
N SER A 142 -1.68 0.76 -4.59
CA SER A 142 -0.97 1.95 -5.05
C SER A 142 -1.94 3.10 -5.34
N LEU A 143 -1.39 4.29 -5.51
CA LEU A 143 -2.12 5.44 -6.03
C LEU A 143 -2.43 5.23 -7.51
N ASN A 144 -3.69 5.39 -7.88
CA ASN A 144 -4.19 5.09 -9.20
C ASN A 144 -3.94 6.24 -10.20
N ARG A 145 -3.29 5.93 -11.31
CA ARG A 145 -3.00 6.88 -12.40
C ARG A 145 -4.26 7.47 -13.06
N LEU A 146 -5.36 6.70 -13.08
CA LEU A 146 -6.62 7.10 -13.72
C LEU A 146 -7.48 8.02 -12.83
N SER A 147 -7.03 8.33 -11.62
CA SER A 147 -7.82 9.10 -10.67
C SER A 147 -7.67 10.62 -10.87
N PRO A 148 -8.71 11.42 -10.57
CA PRO A 148 -8.60 12.87 -10.51
C PRO A 148 -7.54 13.36 -9.51
N TRP A 149 -7.23 12.57 -8.47
CA TRP A 149 -6.18 12.89 -7.52
C TRP A 149 -4.78 12.82 -8.14
N ALA A 150 -4.54 11.85 -9.05
CA ALA A 150 -3.27 11.74 -9.76
C ALA A 150 -3.03 12.94 -10.69
N GLU A 151 -4.06 13.42 -11.37
CA GLU A 151 -3.98 14.62 -12.21
C GLU A 151 -3.60 15.87 -11.39
N ARG A 152 -4.26 16.10 -10.23
CA ARG A 152 -3.91 17.17 -9.32
C ARG A 152 -2.47 17.10 -8.82
N ARG A 153 -1.96 15.89 -8.49
CA ARG A 153 -0.57 15.70 -8.06
C ARG A 153 0.44 16.04 -9.16
N LYS A 154 0.14 15.68 -10.41
CA LYS A 154 0.97 16.07 -11.56
C LYS A 154 1.03 17.58 -11.73
N ALA A 155 -0.11 18.26 -11.63
CA ALA A 155 -0.19 19.72 -11.72
C ALA A 155 0.61 20.41 -10.59
N GLN A 156 0.53 19.92 -9.36
CA GLN A 156 1.29 20.45 -8.21
C GLN A 156 2.80 20.16 -8.30
N GLY A 157 3.20 19.05 -8.92
CA GLY A 157 4.61 18.70 -9.15
C GLY A 157 5.36 19.68 -10.04
N GLN A 158 4.64 20.47 -10.82
CA GLN A 158 5.21 21.52 -11.68
C GLN A 158 5.45 22.84 -10.95
N SER A 159 4.92 23.03 -9.73
CA SER A 159 4.95 24.31 -8.98
C SER A 159 6.14 24.50 -8.02
N GLY A 160 7.22 23.69 -8.11
CA GLY A 160 8.51 23.99 -7.45
C GLY A 160 8.69 23.55 -6.02
N GLU A 161 7.67 23.15 -5.28
CA GLU A 161 7.82 22.41 -4.02
C GLU A 161 8.32 20.99 -4.32
N LYS A 162 9.28 20.45 -3.53
CA LYS A 162 9.74 19.07 -3.68
C LYS A 162 8.60 18.12 -3.29
N PRO A 163 7.69 17.72 -4.18
CA PRO A 163 6.64 16.80 -3.83
C PRO A 163 7.30 15.42 -3.73
N ILE A 164 7.01 14.72 -2.65
CA ILE A 164 7.44 13.34 -2.42
C ILE A 164 7.12 12.42 -3.60
N PHE A 165 6.12 12.77 -4.39
CA PHE A 165 5.67 12.01 -5.55
C PHE A 165 6.26 12.47 -6.89
N ARG A 166 7.32 13.33 -6.90
CA ARG A 166 7.91 13.82 -8.16
C ARG A 166 8.34 12.69 -9.09
N ASP A 167 9.00 11.68 -8.52
CA ASP A 167 9.54 10.54 -9.26
C ASP A 167 8.66 9.28 -9.13
N ALA A 168 7.48 9.40 -8.52
CA ALA A 168 6.57 8.31 -8.35
C ALA A 168 5.92 7.88 -9.67
N VAL A 169 5.82 6.58 -9.89
CA VAL A 169 5.20 5.96 -11.05
C VAL A 169 3.81 5.46 -10.67
N PHE A 170 2.79 6.28 -10.92
CA PHE A 170 1.42 5.84 -10.73
C PHE A 170 0.99 4.91 -11.87
N ARG A 171 0.37 3.79 -11.51
CA ARG A 171 -0.09 2.77 -12.44
C ARG A 171 -1.61 2.71 -12.47
N SER A 172 -2.18 2.40 -13.63
CA SER A 172 -3.60 2.04 -13.75
C SER A 172 -3.83 0.62 -13.19
N PRO A 173 -5.09 0.20 -12.97
CA PRO A 173 -5.40 -1.18 -12.60
C PRO A 173 -4.80 -2.20 -13.55
N ALA A 174 -4.92 -1.97 -14.86
CA ALA A 174 -4.37 -2.86 -15.89
C ALA A 174 -2.83 -2.91 -15.88
N GLU A 175 -2.16 -1.76 -15.73
CA GLU A 175 -0.69 -1.70 -15.64
C GLU A 175 -0.17 -2.36 -14.35
N LEU A 176 -0.91 -2.25 -13.24
CA LEU A 176 -0.52 -2.90 -12.00
C LEU A 176 -0.72 -4.42 -12.07
N LEU A 177 -1.83 -4.89 -12.65
CA LEU A 177 -2.07 -6.32 -12.93
C LEU A 177 -0.98 -6.91 -13.81
N ALA A 178 -0.53 -6.18 -14.84
CA ALA A 178 0.51 -6.62 -15.76
C ALA A 178 1.91 -6.75 -15.12
N CYS A 179 2.10 -6.31 -13.86
CA CYS A 179 3.37 -6.54 -13.15
C CYS A 179 3.60 -8.00 -12.77
N ALA A 180 2.57 -8.87 -12.80
CA ALA A 180 2.72 -10.31 -12.56
C ALA A 180 2.29 -11.12 -13.80
N PRO A 181 2.95 -12.27 -14.08
CA PRO A 181 2.61 -13.11 -15.23
C PRO A 181 1.46 -14.10 -14.93
N VAL A 182 0.66 -13.84 -13.92
CA VAL A 182 -0.46 -14.69 -13.49
C VAL A 182 -1.76 -13.87 -13.46
N PRO A 183 -2.93 -14.50 -13.67
CA PRO A 183 -4.21 -13.82 -13.53
C PRO A 183 -4.40 -13.22 -12.13
N GLY A 184 -4.98 -12.04 -12.07
CA GLY A 184 -5.27 -11.34 -10.82
C GLY A 184 -6.60 -10.58 -10.88
N GLU A 185 -6.99 -10.04 -9.76
CA GLU A 185 -8.16 -9.20 -9.58
C GLU A 185 -7.71 -7.79 -9.21
N ALA A 186 -8.33 -6.76 -9.79
CA ALA A 186 -8.13 -5.36 -9.42
C ALA A 186 -9.43 -4.76 -8.91
N ARG A 187 -9.33 -3.95 -7.85
CA ARG A 187 -10.42 -3.12 -7.33
C ARG A 187 -9.88 -1.74 -7.00
N THR A 188 -10.78 -0.76 -7.00
CA THR A 188 -10.44 0.62 -6.63
C THR A 188 -11.29 1.12 -5.47
N ALA A 189 -10.77 2.10 -4.75
CA ALA A 189 -11.42 2.82 -3.68
C ALA A 189 -11.09 4.31 -3.77
N ILE A 190 -11.72 5.12 -2.94
CA ILE A 190 -11.59 6.58 -2.89
C ILE A 190 -12.16 7.20 -4.16
N HIS A 191 -13.48 7.07 -4.31
CA HIS A 191 -14.27 7.58 -5.44
C HIS A 191 -14.78 9.02 -5.25
N PHE A 192 -14.18 9.77 -4.32
CA PHE A 192 -14.47 11.16 -4.01
C PHE A 192 -13.22 12.03 -4.14
N LEU A 193 -13.39 13.36 -4.18
CA LEU A 193 -12.28 14.30 -4.29
C LEU A 193 -11.63 14.57 -2.92
N LYS A 194 -10.39 15.05 -2.93
CA LYS A 194 -9.63 15.37 -1.70
C LYS A 194 -10.27 16.49 -0.86
N ASP A 195 -11.00 17.36 -1.52
CA ASP A 195 -11.74 18.52 -0.97
C ASP A 195 -13.26 18.26 -0.89
N GLU A 196 -13.69 17.00 -0.99
CA GLU A 196 -15.08 16.60 -0.87
C GLU A 196 -15.57 16.78 0.58
N ASP A 197 -16.87 17.03 0.72
CA ASP A 197 -17.54 17.02 2.01
C ASP A 197 -17.49 15.59 2.60
N PRO A 198 -16.96 15.41 3.82
CA PRO A 198 -16.89 14.09 4.46
C PRO A 198 -18.25 13.39 4.58
N GLU A 199 -19.36 14.13 4.72
CA GLU A 199 -20.71 13.56 4.79
C GLU A 199 -21.14 12.94 3.45
N ARG A 200 -20.69 13.49 2.32
CA ARG A 200 -20.97 12.99 0.97
C ARG A 200 -20.00 11.91 0.50
N ALA A 201 -18.77 11.93 1.02
CA ALA A 201 -17.70 11.04 0.60
C ALA A 201 -18.09 9.56 0.71
N GLY A 202 -18.79 9.17 1.79
CA GLY A 202 -19.27 7.81 1.98
C GLY A 202 -20.24 7.34 0.91
N ALA A 203 -21.19 8.19 0.50
CA ALA A 203 -22.15 7.86 -0.57
C ALA A 203 -21.47 7.74 -1.95
N LEU A 204 -20.53 8.64 -2.24
CA LEU A 204 -19.73 8.60 -3.48
C LEU A 204 -18.86 7.35 -3.55
N GLU A 205 -18.26 6.95 -2.44
CA GLU A 205 -17.48 5.70 -2.34
C GLU A 205 -18.37 4.47 -2.59
N ALA A 206 -19.52 4.39 -1.92
CA ALA A 206 -20.47 3.29 -2.11
C ALA A 206 -20.95 3.19 -3.56
N GLN A 207 -21.27 4.32 -4.19
CA GLN A 207 -21.68 4.38 -5.59
C GLN A 207 -20.52 3.91 -6.50
N GLY A 208 -19.32 4.42 -6.33
CA GLY A 208 -18.17 4.08 -7.17
C GLY A 208 -17.83 2.58 -7.11
N ARG A 209 -17.91 1.98 -5.90
CA ARG A 209 -17.73 0.53 -5.72
C ARG A 209 -18.84 -0.28 -6.39
N ALA A 210 -20.13 0.12 -6.24
CA ALA A 210 -21.25 -0.56 -6.86
C ALA A 210 -21.16 -0.55 -8.40
N GLU A 211 -20.71 0.56 -8.97
CA GLU A 211 -20.49 0.73 -10.41
C GLU A 211 -19.16 0.12 -10.89
N ARG A 212 -18.33 -0.41 -9.99
CA ARG A 212 -16.99 -0.95 -10.28
C ARG A 212 -16.13 0.04 -11.07
N ARG A 213 -16.17 1.31 -10.70
CA ARG A 213 -15.37 2.36 -11.36
C ARG A 213 -13.89 2.07 -11.19
N GLU A 214 -13.13 2.18 -12.27
CA GLU A 214 -11.66 2.03 -12.25
C GLU A 214 -10.91 3.32 -11.88
N THR A 215 -11.61 4.42 -11.61
CA THR A 215 -11.05 5.76 -11.41
C THR A 215 -10.90 6.17 -9.95
N GLY A 216 -11.14 5.29 -9.00
CA GLY A 216 -10.86 5.54 -7.59
C GLY A 216 -9.39 5.93 -7.36
N ALA A 217 -9.10 6.80 -6.38
CA ALA A 217 -7.75 7.32 -6.15
C ALA A 217 -6.75 6.25 -5.66
N PHE A 218 -7.26 5.16 -5.13
CA PHE A 218 -6.50 4.01 -4.66
C PHE A 218 -6.88 2.78 -5.47
N VAL A 219 -5.90 2.00 -5.92
CA VAL A 219 -6.07 0.74 -6.61
C VAL A 219 -5.37 -0.37 -5.82
N ALA A 220 -6.04 -1.47 -5.61
CA ALA A 220 -5.45 -2.69 -5.08
C ALA A 220 -5.61 -3.83 -6.08
N VAL A 221 -4.56 -4.62 -6.23
CA VAL A 221 -4.56 -5.84 -7.03
C VAL A 221 -4.21 -7.03 -6.16
N ARG A 222 -4.82 -8.16 -6.47
CA ARG A 222 -4.64 -9.43 -5.76
C ARG A 222 -4.28 -10.52 -6.75
N TRP A 223 -3.25 -11.27 -6.41
CA TRP A 223 -2.86 -12.50 -7.09
C TRP A 223 -2.80 -13.66 -6.10
N VAL A 224 -2.82 -14.87 -6.64
CA VAL A 224 -2.49 -16.09 -5.91
C VAL A 224 -1.26 -16.70 -6.58
N LYS A 225 -0.21 -16.97 -5.79
CA LYS A 225 0.99 -17.65 -6.31
C LYS A 225 0.64 -19.07 -6.70
N PRO A 226 0.98 -19.53 -7.92
CA PRO A 226 0.83 -20.93 -8.33
C PRO A 226 1.54 -21.92 -7.42
#